data_71ebfd7fef4244bd2a7fbf404283d465
#
_entry.id   71ebfd7fef4244bd2a7fbf404283d465
#
_cell.length_a   1.000
_cell.length_b   1.000
_cell.length_c   1.000
_cell.angle_alpha   90.00
_cell.angle_beta   90.00
_cell.angle_gamma   90.00
#
_symmetry.space_group_name_H-M   'P 1'
#
loop_
_entity.id
_entity.type
_entity.pdbx_description
1 polymer ?
#
loop_
_entity_poly.entity_id
_entity_poly.type
_entity_poly.pdbx_seq_one_letter_code
_entity_poly.pdbx_strand_id
1 'polypeptide(L)'
;MRLDLYLKASRLVLRRALANELCDAGLVKINGAPAKPSREVKANDEIEIKRRSKLTTIRVLQVPEKKQISKQDAPNLYEILSEETLEDSLFDFESSEN
;
A
#
# COMPACT_ATOMS: atom_id res chain seq x y z
N MET A 1 0.13 3.24 -14.86
CA MET A 1 1.31 2.88 -14.02
C MET A 1 1.01 1.58 -13.29
N ARG A 2 1.99 0.70 -13.23
CA ARG A 2 1.85 -0.57 -12.51
C ARG A 2 1.73 -0.33 -11.01
N LEU A 3 1.04 -1.25 -10.34
CA LEU A 3 0.84 -1.15 -8.90
C LEU A 3 2.15 -1.08 -8.11
N ASP A 4 3.13 -1.94 -8.45
CA ASP A 4 4.40 -1.93 -7.73
C ASP A 4 5.13 -0.58 -7.88
N LEU A 5 5.05 0.02 -9.06
CA LEU A 5 5.66 1.33 -9.27
C LEU A 5 4.90 2.43 -8.54
N TYR A 6 3.56 2.33 -8.52
CA TYR A 6 2.75 3.31 -7.81
C TYR A 6 3.03 3.28 -6.31
N LEU A 7 3.13 2.08 -5.74
CA LEU A 7 3.42 1.94 -4.31
C LEU A 7 4.77 2.58 -3.96
N LYS A 8 5.76 2.42 -4.84
CA LYS A 8 7.06 3.04 -4.62
C LYS A 8 7.01 4.55 -4.83
N ALA A 9 6.36 5.01 -5.91
CA ALA A 9 6.29 6.43 -6.22
C ALA A 9 5.57 7.20 -5.12
N SER A 10 4.52 6.64 -4.55
CA SER A 10 3.76 7.25 -3.46
C SER A 10 4.45 7.11 -2.11
N ARG A 11 5.54 6.34 -2.05
CA ARG A 11 6.30 6.04 -0.84
C ARG A 11 5.49 5.30 0.22
N LEU A 12 4.37 4.70 -0.18
CA LEU A 12 3.63 3.79 0.68
C LEU A 12 4.46 2.54 0.97
N VAL A 13 5.26 2.13 -0.03
CA VAL A 13 6.24 1.06 0.14
C VAL A 13 7.55 1.61 -0.40
N LEU A 14 8.60 1.55 0.39
CA LEU A 14 9.86 2.24 0.04
C LEU A 14 10.64 1.57 -1.08
N ARG A 15 10.44 0.27 -1.29
CA ARG A 15 11.19 -0.47 -2.30
C ARG A 15 10.25 -1.24 -3.20
N ARG A 16 10.53 -1.20 -4.51
CA ARG A 16 9.72 -1.91 -5.49
C ARG A 16 9.73 -3.42 -5.25
N ALA A 17 10.90 -3.97 -4.85
CA ALA A 17 10.99 -5.40 -4.56
C ALA A 17 10.04 -5.80 -3.44
N LEU A 18 9.94 -4.97 -2.40
CA LEU A 18 9.02 -5.25 -1.30
C LEU A 18 7.57 -5.14 -1.78
N ALA A 19 7.28 -4.16 -2.64
CA ALA A 19 5.93 -4.03 -3.20
C ALA A 19 5.55 -5.30 -3.97
N ASN A 20 6.47 -5.85 -4.76
CA ASN A 20 6.24 -7.09 -5.48
C ASN A 20 5.97 -8.25 -4.51
N GLU A 21 6.76 -8.36 -3.45
CA GLU A 21 6.58 -9.42 -2.47
C GLU A 21 5.23 -9.33 -1.78
N LEU A 22 4.81 -8.12 -1.41
CA LEU A 22 3.52 -7.93 -0.76
C LEU A 22 2.38 -8.32 -1.68
N CYS A 23 2.46 -7.93 -2.95
CA CYS A 23 1.43 -8.30 -3.93
C CYS A 23 1.40 -9.81 -4.14
N ASP A 24 2.57 -10.44 -4.30
CA ASP A 24 2.64 -11.88 -4.53
C ASP A 24 2.12 -12.66 -3.33
N ALA A 25 2.24 -12.11 -2.14
CA ALA A 25 1.73 -12.75 -0.92
C ALA A 25 0.24 -12.51 -0.70
N GLY A 26 -0.42 -11.76 -1.60
CA GLY A 26 -1.85 -11.48 -1.46
C GLY A 26 -2.16 -10.42 -0.44
N LEU A 27 -1.16 -9.61 -0.05
CA LEU A 27 -1.32 -8.61 1.00
C LEU A 27 -1.69 -7.23 0.47
N VAL A 28 -1.78 -7.07 -0.85
CA VAL A 28 -2.21 -5.82 -1.47
C VAL A 28 -3.45 -6.10 -2.30
N LYS A 29 -4.50 -5.33 -2.03
CA LYS A 29 -5.76 -5.46 -2.77
C LYS A 29 -6.10 -4.15 -3.44
N ILE A 30 -6.73 -4.24 -4.61
CA ILE A 30 -7.31 -3.08 -5.27
C ILE A 30 -8.80 -3.33 -5.38
N ASN A 31 -9.58 -2.39 -4.85
CA ASN A 31 -11.04 -2.45 -4.87
C ASN A 31 -11.56 -3.78 -4.31
N GLY A 32 -10.89 -4.26 -3.25
CA GLY A 32 -11.33 -5.45 -2.53
C GLY A 32 -10.80 -6.78 -3.05
N ALA A 33 -10.02 -6.77 -4.14
CA ALA A 33 -9.50 -8.02 -4.72
C ALA A 33 -7.97 -8.01 -4.72
N PRO A 34 -7.34 -9.17 -4.41
CA PRO A 34 -5.88 -9.25 -4.48
C PRO A 34 -5.39 -8.85 -5.86
N ALA A 35 -4.30 -8.12 -5.91
CA ALA A 35 -3.78 -7.58 -7.16
C ALA A 35 -2.35 -8.00 -7.37
N LYS A 36 -2.01 -8.24 -8.64
CA LYS A 36 -0.63 -8.55 -9.03
C LYS A 36 0.19 -7.27 -9.11
N PRO A 37 1.52 -7.36 -8.98
CA PRO A 37 2.37 -6.16 -9.09
C PRO A 37 2.19 -5.41 -10.40
N SER A 38 1.85 -6.11 -11.47
CA SER A 38 1.67 -5.51 -12.78
C SER A 38 0.29 -4.90 -13.01
N ARG A 39 -0.61 -4.99 -12.01
CA ARG A 39 -1.95 -4.42 -12.14
C ARG A 39 -1.88 -2.93 -12.42
N GLU A 40 -2.67 -2.49 -13.40
CA GLU A 40 -2.74 -1.07 -13.74
C GLU A 40 -3.52 -0.32 -12.66
N VAL A 41 -2.95 0.80 -12.18
CA VAL A 41 -3.58 1.64 -11.17
C VAL A 41 -4.24 2.82 -11.85
N LYS A 42 -5.43 3.16 -11.41
CA LYS A 42 -6.20 4.28 -11.96
C LYS A 42 -6.67 5.18 -10.83
N ALA A 43 -6.94 6.43 -11.17
CA ALA A 43 -7.50 7.38 -10.20
C ALA A 43 -8.79 6.81 -9.63
N ASN A 44 -8.99 7.04 -8.34
CA ASN A 44 -10.13 6.57 -7.56
C ASN A 44 -10.10 5.09 -7.17
N ASP A 45 -9.05 4.36 -7.57
CA ASP A 45 -8.88 3.00 -7.06
C ASP A 45 -8.62 3.05 -5.56
N GLU A 46 -9.16 2.08 -4.82
CA GLU A 46 -8.88 1.93 -3.39
C GLU A 46 -7.90 0.79 -3.23
N ILE A 47 -6.78 1.09 -2.57
CA ILE A 47 -5.71 0.11 -2.37
C ILE A 47 -5.61 -0.20 -0.88
N GLU A 48 -5.64 -1.48 -0.54
CA GLU A 48 -5.41 -1.96 0.83
C GLU A 48 -4.04 -2.60 0.89
N ILE A 49 -3.27 -2.21 1.88
CA ILE A 49 -1.93 -2.77 2.09
C ILE A 49 -1.87 -3.33 3.50
N LYS A 50 -1.68 -4.63 3.61
CA LYS A 50 -1.55 -5.30 4.90
C LYS A 50 -0.08 -5.58 5.17
N ARG A 51 0.44 -5.02 6.25
CA ARG A 51 1.83 -5.20 6.63
C ARG A 51 1.90 -5.49 8.11
N ARG A 52 2.38 -6.71 8.45
CA ARG A 52 2.48 -7.12 9.85
C ARG A 52 1.12 -6.95 10.52
N SER A 53 1.04 -6.11 11.53
CA SER A 53 -0.20 -5.91 12.28
C SER A 53 -0.91 -4.62 11.88
N LYS A 54 -0.65 -4.10 10.67
CA LYS A 54 -1.25 -2.85 10.24
C LYS A 54 -1.92 -3.01 8.89
N LEU A 55 -3.14 -2.51 8.78
CA LEU A 55 -3.89 -2.47 7.53
C LEU A 55 -4.13 -1.02 7.15
N THR A 56 -3.61 -0.61 6.01
CA THR A 56 -3.76 0.74 5.50
C THR A 56 -4.62 0.71 4.24
N THR A 57 -5.64 1.55 4.18
CA THR A 57 -6.47 1.70 2.99
C THR A 57 -6.35 3.13 2.49
N ILE A 58 -6.05 3.26 1.20
CA ILE A 58 -5.91 4.58 0.58
C ILE A 58 -6.76 4.64 -0.68
N ARG A 59 -7.04 5.87 -1.10
CA ARG A 59 -7.66 6.12 -2.41
C ARG A 59 -6.63 6.80 -3.30
N VAL A 60 -6.51 6.34 -4.53
CA VAL A 60 -5.62 6.94 -5.52
C VAL A 60 -6.22 8.25 -5.99
N LEU A 61 -5.51 9.35 -5.79
CA LEU A 61 -5.95 10.67 -6.26
C LEU A 61 -5.36 10.98 -7.63
N GLN A 62 -4.07 10.65 -7.81
CA GLN A 62 -3.37 10.91 -9.07
C GLN A 62 -2.46 9.74 -9.39
N VAL A 63 -2.37 9.42 -10.67
CA VAL A 63 -1.39 8.46 -11.16
C VAL A 63 -0.32 9.26 -11.88
N PRO A 64 0.90 9.34 -11.33
CA PRO A 64 1.93 10.18 -11.93
C PRO A 64 2.42 9.58 -13.24
N GLU A 65 2.87 10.46 -14.15
CA GLU A 65 3.46 10.02 -15.41
C GLU A 65 4.92 9.62 -15.23
N LYS A 66 5.56 10.13 -14.18
CA LYS A 66 6.97 9.87 -13.92
C LYS A 66 7.10 8.81 -12.83
N LYS A 67 8.13 7.98 -12.97
CA LYS A 67 8.39 6.92 -11.97
C LYS A 67 8.97 7.47 -10.68
N GLN A 68 9.67 8.59 -10.75
CA GLN A 68 10.28 9.21 -9.57
C GLN A 68 9.52 10.46 -9.20
N ILE A 69 9.00 10.47 -8.00
CA ILE A 69 8.23 11.57 -7.46
C ILE A 69 8.96 12.06 -6.23
N SER A 70 9.04 13.38 -6.05
CA SER A 70 9.72 13.95 -4.91
C SER A 70 9.03 13.54 -3.62
N LYS A 71 9.79 13.54 -2.54
CA LYS A 71 9.26 13.20 -1.22
C LYS A 71 8.11 14.13 -0.83
N GLN A 72 8.17 15.39 -1.29
CA GLN A 72 7.13 16.36 -0.98
C GLN A 72 5.84 16.11 -1.76
N ASP A 73 5.96 15.59 -2.99
CA ASP A 73 4.80 15.37 -3.83
C ASP A 73 4.15 14.01 -3.62
N ALA A 74 4.89 13.04 -3.09
CA ALA A 74 4.38 11.69 -2.92
C ALA A 74 3.06 11.64 -2.13
N PRO A 75 2.90 12.37 -1.01
CA PRO A 75 1.64 12.32 -0.27
C PRO A 75 0.45 12.87 -1.04
N ASN A 76 0.69 13.63 -2.10
CA ASN A 76 -0.41 14.20 -2.91
C ASN A 76 -0.98 13.19 -3.89
N LEU A 77 -0.36 12.02 -4.02
CA LEU A 77 -0.84 11.00 -4.95
C LEU A 77 -2.01 10.21 -4.39
N TYR A 78 -2.22 10.24 -3.08
CA TYR A 78 -3.24 9.41 -2.44
C TYR A 78 -3.82 10.10 -1.22
N GLU A 79 -4.93 9.55 -0.77
CA GLU A 79 -5.62 9.97 0.44
C GLU A 79 -5.78 8.74 1.33
N ILE A 80 -5.43 8.87 2.61
CA ILE A 80 -5.60 7.75 3.53
C ILE A 80 -7.05 7.70 3.97
N LEU A 81 -7.70 6.57 3.71
CA LEU A 81 -9.09 6.35 4.10
C LEU A 81 -9.18 5.74 5.48
N SER A 82 -8.27 4.82 5.81
CA SER A 82 -8.23 4.23 7.14
C SER A 82 -6.88 3.59 7.40
N GLU A 83 -6.51 3.55 8.67
CA GLU A 83 -5.36 2.80 9.15
C GLU A 83 -5.80 2.05 10.39
N GLU A 84 -5.70 0.72 10.36
CA GLU A 84 -6.12 -0.11 11.48
C GLU A 84 -4.96 -0.91 11.99
N THR A 85 -4.85 -1.00 13.32
CA THR A 85 -3.91 -1.92 13.93
C THR A 85 -4.65 -3.22 14.12
N LEU A 86 -4.11 -4.30 13.55
CA LEU A 86 -4.74 -5.61 13.63
C LEU A 86 -4.36 -6.31 14.91
N GLU A 87 -5.30 -7.00 15.51
CA GLU A 87 -5.05 -7.80 16.71
C GLU A 87 -4.16 -8.96 16.37
N ASP A 88 -3.22 -9.14 17.21
CA ASP A 88 -2.31 -10.22 16.90
C ASP A 88 -1.61 -10.73 18.09
N SER A 89 -1.98 -9.80 17.87
CA SER A 89 -1.32 -9.78 18.30
C SER A 89 -1.33 -9.82 19.29
N LEU A 90 -1.72 -9.47 19.56
CA LEU A 90 -1.71 -9.49 20.40
C LEU A 90 -1.24 -9.98 21.02
N PHE A 91 -1.32 -9.86 20.75
CA PHE A 91 -1.05 -10.39 21.19
C PHE A 91 -0.21 -10.28 21.31
N ASP A 92 -0.16 -10.08 21.52
CA ASP A 92 0.28 -10.16 21.66
C ASP A 92 0.81 -9.74 22.02
N PHE A 93 0.72 -9.58 22.44
CA PHE A 93 0.69 -9.51 22.95
C PHE A 93 1.32 -9.34 23.20
N GLU A 94 1.38 -9.28 23.37
CA GLU A 94 1.57 -9.33 23.71
C GLU A 94 2.28 -8.98 23.64
N SER A 95 2.44 -8.93 23.83
CA SER A 95 2.72 -8.93 23.95
C SER A 95 3.43 -8.33 23.98
N SER A 96 3.46 -8.21 24.10
CA SER A 96 3.61 -8.05 24.32
C SER A 96 4.25 -7.59 24.53
N GLU A 97 4.31 -7.48 24.65
CA GLU A 97 4.36 -7.49 24.93
C GLU A 97 4.90 -7.34 24.94
N ASN A 98 4.90 -7.13 25.17
CA ASN A 98 5.02 -7.36 25.29
C ASN A 98 5.29 -7.25 25.31
#